data_f18b791e475ae19b66ac4eeaf1fc7f8f
#
_entry.id   f18b791e475ae19b66ac4eeaf1fc7f8f
#
_cell.length_a   1.000
_cell.length_b   1.000
_cell.length_c   1.000
_cell.angle_alpha   90.00
_cell.angle_beta   90.00
_cell.angle_gamma   90.00
#
_symmetry.space_group_name_H-M   'P 1'
#
loop_
_entity.id
_entity.type
_entity.pdbx_description
1 polymer ?
#
loop_
_entity_poly.entity_id
_entity_poly.type
_entity_poly.pdbx_seq_one_letter_code
_entity_poly.pdbx_strand_id
1 'polypeptide(L)'
;MNAIYNAVSMEEFKRISNIEIAHTAWNILQTVHEGKKAVKINKLQQLTTRFESIRISNDEIFDEFYAKPNDIVNSVYNLGEIYDQPKIVRKIFRSLTEDFRLKVTVTTKSKDVDSIPVDELVGSLQSYELDLPKISKSKSMAFKLVDDVYGNGFDDELCYRDYISC
;
A
#
# COMPACT_ATOMS: atom_id res chain seq x y z
N MET A 1 39.45 31.18 -6.75
CA MET A 1 39.01 30.80 -5.40
C MET A 1 37.85 31.65 -4.89
N ASN A 2 37.94 32.95 -4.85
CA ASN A 2 36.87 33.82 -4.30
C ASN A 2 35.49 33.60 -4.95
N ALA A 3 35.43 33.37 -6.26
CA ALA A 3 34.16 33.09 -6.94
C ALA A 3 33.49 31.78 -6.45
N ILE A 4 34.27 30.74 -6.17
CA ILE A 4 33.77 29.47 -5.62
C ILE A 4 33.24 29.66 -4.20
N TYR A 5 34.00 30.36 -3.36
CA TYR A 5 33.63 30.62 -1.96
C TYR A 5 32.33 31.42 -1.81
N ASN A 6 32.10 32.37 -2.74
CA ASN A 6 30.89 33.19 -2.73
C ASN A 6 29.63 32.45 -3.28
N ALA A 7 29.82 31.33 -3.97
CA ALA A 7 28.75 30.59 -4.65
C ALA A 7 28.27 29.34 -3.89
N VAL A 8 28.94 29.00 -2.77
CA VAL A 8 28.65 27.76 -2.03
C VAL A 8 27.97 28.01 -0.69
N SER A 9 27.26 27.04 -0.17
CA SER A 9 26.66 27.07 1.17
C SER A 9 27.77 27.08 2.26
N MET A 10 27.41 27.50 3.48
CA MET A 10 28.33 27.48 4.62
C MET A 10 28.88 26.09 4.94
N GLU A 11 28.09 25.05 4.73
CA GLU A 11 28.53 23.66 4.92
C GLU A 11 29.54 23.21 3.87
N GLU A 12 29.35 23.62 2.62
CA GLU A 12 30.25 23.34 1.52
C GLU A 12 31.54 24.17 1.66
N PHE A 13 31.40 25.42 2.06
CA PHE A 13 32.57 26.26 2.36
C PHE A 13 33.49 25.64 3.41
N LYS A 14 32.96 25.14 4.52
CA LYS A 14 33.77 24.45 5.56
C LYS A 14 34.55 23.27 5.02
N ARG A 15 34.10 22.59 3.98
CA ARG A 15 34.78 21.45 3.37
C ARG A 15 35.97 21.84 2.49
N ILE A 16 35.90 23.02 1.90
CA ILE A 16 36.92 23.52 0.95
C ILE A 16 37.76 24.66 1.47
N SER A 17 37.45 25.17 2.67
CA SER A 17 38.12 26.36 3.26
C SER A 17 39.62 26.22 3.39
N ASN A 18 40.15 25.00 3.59
CA ASN A 18 41.57 24.72 3.74
C ASN A 18 42.26 24.35 2.42
N ILE A 19 41.54 24.48 1.27
CA ILE A 19 42.05 24.06 -0.04
C ILE A 19 42.51 25.30 -0.83
N GLU A 20 43.78 25.36 -1.16
CA GLU A 20 44.35 26.49 -1.90
C GLU A 20 44.14 26.38 -3.42
N ILE A 21 44.03 25.17 -3.94
CA ILE A 21 43.92 24.89 -5.38
C ILE A 21 42.45 24.82 -5.80
N ALA A 22 42.01 25.75 -6.66
CA ALA A 22 40.63 25.88 -7.12
C ALA A 22 40.10 24.60 -7.77
N HIS A 23 40.91 23.89 -8.55
CA HIS A 23 40.53 22.63 -9.21
C HIS A 23 40.24 21.51 -8.18
N THR A 24 41.05 21.42 -7.12
CA THR A 24 40.84 20.44 -6.04
C THR A 24 39.57 20.75 -5.25
N ALA A 25 39.32 22.02 -4.93
CA ALA A 25 38.08 22.44 -4.28
C ALA A 25 36.85 22.10 -5.14
N TRP A 26 36.92 22.34 -6.45
CA TRP A 26 35.85 22.02 -7.38
C TRP A 26 35.57 20.50 -7.42
N ASN A 27 36.59 19.68 -7.51
CA ASN A 27 36.44 18.20 -7.53
C ASN A 27 35.79 17.68 -6.25
N ILE A 28 36.15 18.25 -5.10
CA ILE A 28 35.50 17.88 -3.81
C ILE A 28 34.03 18.23 -3.82
N LEU A 29 33.67 19.44 -4.25
CA LEU A 29 32.25 19.85 -4.36
C LEU A 29 31.49 18.97 -5.33
N GLN A 30 32.06 18.68 -6.49
CA GLN A 30 31.46 17.81 -7.48
C GLN A 30 31.19 16.42 -6.91
N THR A 31 32.15 15.79 -6.25
CA THR A 31 31.99 14.47 -5.61
C THR A 31 30.89 14.48 -4.55
N VAL A 32 30.82 15.54 -3.74
CA VAL A 32 29.77 15.69 -2.72
C VAL A 32 28.38 15.81 -3.36
N HIS A 33 28.26 16.59 -4.43
CA HIS A 33 26.98 16.77 -5.13
C HIS A 33 26.54 15.51 -5.86
N GLU A 34 27.44 14.80 -6.53
CA GLU A 34 27.16 13.53 -7.17
C GLU A 34 26.75 12.46 -6.16
N GLY A 35 27.43 12.39 -5.01
CA GLY A 35 27.05 11.49 -3.92
C GLY A 35 25.64 11.79 -3.36
N LYS A 36 25.32 13.05 -3.11
CA LYS A 36 23.98 13.47 -2.68
C LYS A 36 22.91 13.10 -3.72
N LYS A 37 23.20 13.27 -5.00
CA LYS A 37 22.29 12.93 -6.10
C LYS A 37 22.08 11.40 -6.20
N ALA A 38 23.13 10.61 -6.10
CA ALA A 38 23.04 9.15 -6.10
C ALA A 38 22.20 8.62 -4.93
N VAL A 39 22.40 9.18 -3.72
CA VAL A 39 21.59 8.82 -2.54
C VAL A 39 20.12 9.17 -2.76
N LYS A 40 19.82 10.35 -3.34
CA LYS A 40 18.44 10.76 -3.67
C LYS A 40 17.79 9.77 -4.64
N ILE A 41 18.49 9.43 -5.72
CA ILE A 41 17.99 8.47 -6.73
C ILE A 41 17.69 7.11 -6.10
N ASN A 42 18.61 6.58 -5.28
CA ASN A 42 18.43 5.31 -4.60
C ASN A 42 17.22 5.33 -3.66
N LYS A 43 17.01 6.41 -2.90
CA LYS A 43 15.85 6.57 -2.03
C LYS A 43 14.55 6.61 -2.84
N LEU A 44 14.51 7.35 -3.94
CA LEU A 44 13.36 7.40 -4.84
C LEU A 44 13.02 6.03 -5.42
N GLN A 45 14.02 5.27 -5.83
CA GLN A 45 13.83 3.92 -6.36
C GLN A 45 13.27 2.97 -5.28
N GLN A 46 13.78 3.03 -4.05
CA GLN A 46 13.25 2.26 -2.93
C GLN A 46 11.80 2.62 -2.62
N LEU A 47 11.46 3.91 -2.58
CA LEU A 47 10.09 4.39 -2.36
C LEU A 47 9.16 3.94 -3.48
N THR A 48 9.60 3.99 -4.74
CA THR A 48 8.82 3.51 -5.89
C THR A 48 8.57 2.01 -5.80
N THR A 49 9.58 1.21 -5.49
CA THR A 49 9.43 -0.24 -5.30
C THR A 49 8.45 -0.55 -4.17
N ARG A 50 8.59 0.16 -3.04
CA ARG A 50 7.68 0.03 -1.91
C ARG A 50 6.25 0.43 -2.28
N PHE A 51 6.06 1.54 -3.01
CA PHE A 51 4.77 1.99 -3.50
C PHE A 51 4.12 0.93 -4.39
N GLU A 52 4.86 0.33 -5.33
CA GLU A 52 4.33 -0.72 -6.21
C GLU A 52 4.01 -2.03 -5.50
N SER A 53 4.66 -2.34 -4.39
CA SER A 53 4.44 -3.56 -3.63
C SER A 53 3.25 -3.48 -2.65
N ILE A 54 2.78 -2.29 -2.31
CA ILE A 54 1.68 -2.12 -1.34
C ILE A 54 0.41 -2.83 -1.83
N ARG A 55 -0.21 -3.58 -0.92
CA ARG A 55 -1.54 -4.19 -1.05
C ARG A 55 -2.26 -4.09 0.29
N ILE A 56 -3.57 -3.97 0.26
CA ILE A 56 -4.41 -4.10 1.45
C ILE A 56 -4.51 -5.57 1.83
N SER A 57 -4.44 -5.86 3.12
CA SER A 57 -4.66 -7.21 3.65
C SER A 57 -6.13 -7.44 3.98
N ASN A 58 -6.57 -8.71 4.02
CA ASN A 58 -7.98 -9.04 4.30
C ASN A 58 -8.46 -8.62 5.70
N ASP A 59 -7.54 -8.49 6.65
CA ASP A 59 -7.84 -8.08 8.03
C ASP A 59 -7.56 -6.59 8.30
N GLU A 60 -7.10 -5.85 7.28
CA GLU A 60 -6.73 -4.45 7.38
C GLU A 60 -7.89 -3.55 6.97
N ILE A 61 -8.14 -2.49 7.74
CA ILE A 61 -9.12 -1.47 7.37
C ILE A 61 -8.52 -0.51 6.33
N PHE A 62 -9.40 0.07 5.51
CA PHE A 62 -8.97 0.93 4.40
C PHE A 62 -8.14 2.13 4.85
N ASP A 63 -8.45 2.72 6.00
CA ASP A 63 -7.68 3.87 6.55
C ASP A 63 -6.23 3.51 6.86
N GLU A 64 -6.00 2.37 7.50
CA GLU A 64 -4.64 1.88 7.81
C GLU A 64 -3.87 1.55 6.52
N PHE A 65 -4.57 0.97 5.55
CA PHE A 65 -4.00 0.74 4.23
C PHE A 65 -3.60 2.05 3.56
N TYR A 66 -4.52 3.05 3.49
CA TYR A 66 -4.30 4.31 2.78
C TYR A 66 -3.17 5.15 3.38
N ALA A 67 -2.95 5.07 4.68
CA ALA A 67 -1.82 5.74 5.33
C ALA A 67 -0.47 5.37 4.70
N LYS A 68 -0.29 4.11 4.28
CA LYS A 68 0.97 3.61 3.70
C LYS A 68 1.34 4.26 2.36
N PRO A 69 0.49 4.25 1.30
CA PRO A 69 0.79 4.96 0.07
C PRO A 69 0.89 6.46 0.25
N ASN A 70 0.11 7.07 1.15
CA ASN A 70 0.14 8.49 1.44
C ASN A 70 1.50 8.92 2.04
N ASP A 71 2.05 8.16 2.99
CA ASP A 71 3.38 8.40 3.55
C ASP A 71 4.48 8.34 2.49
N ILE A 72 4.35 7.40 1.53
CA ILE A 72 5.32 7.29 0.44
C ILE A 72 5.20 8.49 -0.50
N VAL A 73 4.00 8.90 -0.87
CA VAL A 73 3.76 10.08 -1.72
C VAL A 73 4.38 11.33 -1.09
N ASN A 74 4.17 11.54 0.21
CA ASN A 74 4.77 12.65 0.97
C ASN A 74 6.31 12.55 1.01
N SER A 75 6.85 11.34 1.17
CA SER A 75 8.30 11.12 1.16
C SER A 75 8.93 11.41 -0.21
N VAL A 76 8.25 11.04 -1.29
CA VAL A 76 8.66 11.34 -2.67
C VAL A 76 8.61 12.84 -2.93
N TYR A 77 7.55 13.52 -2.47
CA TYR A 77 7.41 14.97 -2.56
C TYR A 77 8.56 15.70 -1.84
N ASN A 78 8.94 15.26 -0.64
CA ASN A 78 10.06 15.82 0.12
C ASN A 78 11.43 15.63 -0.57
N LEU A 79 11.52 14.64 -1.46
CA LEU A 79 12.69 14.44 -2.32
C LEU A 79 12.62 15.26 -3.62
N GLY A 80 11.59 16.12 -3.78
CA GLY A 80 11.43 16.98 -4.95
C GLY A 80 10.93 16.26 -6.20
N GLU A 81 10.19 15.17 -6.02
CA GLU A 81 9.47 14.46 -7.07
C GLU A 81 7.96 14.44 -6.75
N ILE A 82 7.13 14.34 -7.76
CA ILE A 82 5.67 14.38 -7.59
C ILE A 82 5.06 13.16 -8.28
N TYR A 83 4.17 12.47 -7.58
CA TYR A 83 3.31 11.46 -8.20
C TYR A 83 2.01 12.12 -8.65
N ASP A 84 1.66 11.93 -9.91
CA ASP A 84 0.41 12.41 -10.48
C ASP A 84 -0.79 11.74 -9.83
N GLN A 85 -1.89 12.47 -9.69
CA GLN A 85 -3.13 11.93 -9.11
C GLN A 85 -3.60 10.63 -9.80
N PRO A 86 -3.63 10.53 -11.15
CA PRO A 86 -4.00 9.30 -11.82
C PRO A 86 -3.13 8.09 -11.43
N LYS A 87 -1.85 8.31 -11.20
CA LYS A 87 -0.93 7.24 -10.75
C LYS A 87 -1.32 6.72 -9.37
N ILE A 88 -1.67 7.62 -8.45
CA ILE A 88 -2.10 7.28 -7.10
C ILE A 88 -3.44 6.54 -7.13
N VAL A 89 -4.42 7.06 -7.86
CA VAL A 89 -5.76 6.46 -8.02
C VAL A 89 -5.66 5.04 -8.59
N ARG A 90 -4.92 4.85 -9.69
CA ARG A 90 -4.72 3.52 -10.29
C ARG A 90 -4.01 2.56 -9.33
N LYS A 91 -3.08 3.06 -8.53
CA LYS A 91 -2.40 2.23 -7.53
C LYS A 91 -3.35 1.81 -6.41
N ILE A 92 -4.16 2.71 -5.88
CA ILE A 92 -5.18 2.37 -4.88
C ILE A 92 -6.09 1.26 -5.43
N PHE A 93 -6.68 1.44 -6.60
CA PHE A 93 -7.57 0.43 -7.20
C PHE A 93 -6.94 -0.96 -7.36
N ARG A 94 -5.67 -1.03 -7.78
CA ARG A 94 -4.94 -2.29 -7.94
C ARG A 94 -4.53 -2.94 -6.62
N SER A 95 -4.61 -2.20 -5.53
CA SER A 95 -4.16 -2.64 -4.23
C SER A 95 -5.29 -3.15 -3.34
N LEU A 96 -6.55 -2.93 -3.75
CA LEU A 96 -7.75 -3.34 -3.02
C LEU A 96 -7.99 -4.85 -3.08
N THR A 97 -8.67 -5.39 -2.05
CA THR A 97 -9.16 -6.78 -2.01
C THR A 97 -10.39 -6.98 -2.91
N GLU A 98 -10.77 -8.25 -3.10
CA GLU A 98 -11.98 -8.63 -3.86
C GLU A 98 -13.27 -8.00 -3.29
N ASP A 99 -13.34 -7.71 -2.01
CA ASP A 99 -14.50 -7.09 -1.37
C ASP A 99 -14.82 -5.71 -1.97
N PHE A 100 -13.80 -4.99 -2.42
CA PHE A 100 -13.95 -3.69 -3.09
C PHE A 100 -14.19 -3.79 -4.60
N ARG A 101 -14.14 -4.98 -5.19
CA ARG A 101 -14.21 -5.18 -6.65
C ARG A 101 -15.44 -4.57 -7.29
N LEU A 102 -16.61 -4.70 -6.66
CA LEU A 102 -17.84 -4.11 -7.16
C LEU A 102 -17.73 -2.59 -7.21
N LYS A 103 -17.26 -1.96 -6.14
CA LYS A 103 -17.06 -0.51 -6.05
C LYS A 103 -16.07 0.00 -7.11
N VAL A 104 -14.95 -0.68 -7.27
CA VAL A 104 -13.95 -0.36 -8.31
C VAL A 104 -14.59 -0.44 -9.70
N THR A 105 -15.33 -1.50 -10.00
CA THR A 105 -15.98 -1.69 -11.31
C THR A 105 -16.99 -0.60 -11.61
N VAL A 106 -17.83 -0.24 -10.64
CA VAL A 106 -18.83 0.83 -10.80
C VAL A 106 -18.14 2.18 -11.01
N THR A 107 -17.13 2.48 -10.20
CA THR A 107 -16.41 3.75 -10.29
C THR A 107 -15.69 3.91 -11.63
N THR A 108 -14.98 2.88 -12.08
CA THR A 108 -14.24 2.90 -13.35
C THR A 108 -15.13 2.93 -14.59
N LYS A 109 -16.37 2.46 -14.49
CA LYS A 109 -17.37 2.56 -15.58
C LYS A 109 -18.10 3.90 -15.62
N SER A 110 -18.27 4.55 -14.47
CA SER A 110 -19.04 5.79 -14.34
C SER A 110 -18.19 7.05 -14.47
N LYS A 111 -16.91 6.98 -14.16
CA LYS A 111 -15.97 8.10 -14.16
C LYS A 111 -14.67 7.73 -14.87
N ASP A 112 -14.06 8.73 -15.52
CA ASP A 112 -12.71 8.59 -16.02
C ASP A 112 -11.74 8.57 -14.83
N VAL A 113 -10.98 7.46 -14.73
CA VAL A 113 -10.00 7.22 -13.64
C VAL A 113 -8.97 8.34 -13.54
N ASP A 114 -8.64 8.99 -14.67
CA ASP A 114 -7.64 10.04 -14.72
C ASP A 114 -8.15 11.38 -14.21
N SER A 115 -9.47 11.53 -14.08
CA SER A 115 -10.12 12.75 -13.59
C SER A 115 -10.59 12.67 -12.13
N ILE A 116 -10.44 11.51 -11.48
CA ILE A 116 -10.93 11.32 -10.10
C ILE A 116 -9.95 11.97 -9.11
N PRO A 117 -10.39 12.93 -8.27
CA PRO A 117 -9.59 13.42 -7.16
C PRO A 117 -9.32 12.32 -6.14
N VAL A 118 -8.08 12.23 -5.64
CA VAL A 118 -7.71 11.20 -4.66
C VAL A 118 -8.57 11.26 -3.40
N ASP A 119 -8.85 12.46 -2.90
CA ASP A 119 -9.65 12.67 -1.68
C ASP A 119 -11.10 12.19 -1.85
N GLU A 120 -11.70 12.44 -3.03
CA GLU A 120 -13.05 11.96 -3.35
C GLU A 120 -13.08 10.42 -3.41
N LEU A 121 -12.06 9.82 -4.03
CA LEU A 121 -11.92 8.37 -4.08
C LEU A 121 -11.80 7.77 -2.68
N VAL A 122 -10.93 8.32 -1.85
CA VAL A 122 -10.69 7.86 -0.47
C VAL A 122 -11.98 7.90 0.33
N GLY A 123 -12.69 9.04 0.37
CA GLY A 123 -13.97 9.15 1.08
C GLY A 123 -15.02 8.17 0.58
N SER A 124 -15.06 7.93 -0.73
CA SER A 124 -16.01 6.97 -1.35
C SER A 124 -15.68 5.51 -0.99
N LEU A 125 -14.39 5.15 -0.84
CA LEU A 125 -13.97 3.81 -0.44
C LEU A 125 -14.17 3.58 1.06
N GLN A 126 -13.90 4.58 1.91
CA GLN A 126 -14.20 4.55 3.34
C GLN A 126 -15.70 4.31 3.60
N SER A 127 -16.57 5.08 2.92
CA SER A 127 -18.03 4.91 3.03
C SER A 127 -18.47 3.52 2.57
N TYR A 128 -17.89 3.01 1.48
CA TYR A 128 -18.21 1.67 0.99
C TYR A 128 -17.78 0.56 1.95
N GLU A 129 -16.63 0.72 2.61
CA GLU A 129 -16.15 -0.25 3.60
C GLU A 129 -17.12 -0.40 4.79
N LEU A 130 -17.75 0.70 5.21
CA LEU A 130 -18.75 0.67 6.29
C LEU A 130 -20.00 -0.13 5.91
N ASP A 131 -20.34 -0.13 4.61
CA ASP A 131 -21.49 -0.86 4.07
C ASP A 131 -21.20 -2.34 3.78
N LEU A 132 -19.90 -2.74 3.78
CA LEU A 132 -19.52 -4.12 3.56
C LEU A 132 -20.00 -5.00 4.73
N PRO A 133 -20.70 -6.11 4.43
CA PRO A 133 -21.07 -7.06 5.47
C PRO A 133 -19.77 -7.59 6.10
N LYS A 134 -19.59 -7.41 7.41
CA LYS A 134 -18.47 -7.98 8.18
C LYS A 134 -18.60 -9.52 8.22
N ILE A 135 -18.45 -10.16 7.07
CA ILE A 135 -18.47 -11.62 6.94
C ILE A 135 -17.05 -12.13 7.14
N SER A 136 -16.58 -12.25 8.37
CA SER A 136 -15.31 -12.93 8.48
C SER A 136 -14.98 -13.66 9.76
N LYS A 137 -15.87 -13.81 10.72
CA LYS A 137 -15.50 -14.67 11.87
C LYS A 137 -16.54 -15.69 12.33
N SER A 138 -17.72 -15.78 11.71
CA SER A 138 -18.75 -16.74 12.13
C SER A 138 -18.92 -17.98 11.24
N LYS A 139 -18.36 -18.03 10.02
CA LYS A 139 -18.53 -19.19 9.13
C LYS A 139 -17.70 -20.42 9.52
N SER A 140 -16.62 -20.28 10.27
CA SER A 140 -15.85 -21.45 10.73
C SER A 140 -16.42 -22.10 11.99
N MET A 141 -17.23 -21.37 12.79
CA MET A 141 -17.89 -21.95 13.95
C MET A 141 -19.22 -22.66 13.59
N ALA A 142 -19.97 -22.18 12.60
CA ALA A 142 -21.23 -22.78 12.22
C ALA A 142 -21.04 -24.15 11.55
N PHE A 143 -19.92 -24.39 10.86
CA PHE A 143 -19.63 -25.68 10.24
C PHE A 143 -19.14 -26.73 11.24
N LYS A 144 -18.47 -26.34 12.33
CA LYS A 144 -18.06 -27.27 13.39
C LYS A 144 -19.21 -27.77 14.28
N LEU A 145 -20.28 -26.96 14.42
CA LEU A 145 -21.46 -27.36 15.21
C LEU A 145 -22.36 -28.36 14.51
N VAL A 146 -22.26 -28.49 13.16
CA VAL A 146 -23.09 -29.48 12.41
C VAL A 146 -22.43 -30.85 12.43
N ASP A 147 -21.10 -30.95 12.45
CA ASP A 147 -20.41 -32.26 12.53
C ASP A 147 -20.51 -32.89 13.93
N ASP A 148 -20.63 -32.10 14.99
CA ASP A 148 -20.78 -32.63 16.35
C ASP A 148 -22.22 -33.07 16.71
N VAL A 149 -23.23 -32.71 15.91
CA VAL A 149 -24.63 -33.09 16.16
C VAL A 149 -25.02 -34.37 15.43
N TYR A 150 -24.30 -34.77 14.37
CA TYR A 150 -24.56 -35.99 13.62
C TYR A 150 -23.61 -37.17 13.94
N GLY A 151 -22.75 -37.02 14.93
CA GLY A 151 -21.70 -38.00 15.29
C GLY A 151 -22.01 -38.93 16.47
N ASN A 152 -23.20 -38.93 17.06
CA ASN A 152 -23.51 -39.87 18.15
C ASN A 152 -24.93 -40.42 18.04
N GLY A 153 -25.00 -41.68 17.66
CA GLY A 153 -26.05 -42.61 18.12
C GLY A 153 -27.19 -42.89 17.14
N PHE A 154 -26.98 -43.77 16.24
CA PHE A 154 -28.00 -44.77 15.89
C PHE A 154 -27.36 -46.15 16.02
N ASP A 155 -27.55 -46.77 17.18
CA ASP A 155 -27.40 -48.20 17.36
C ASP A 155 -28.47 -48.88 16.53
N ASP A 156 -28.04 -49.59 15.50
CA ASP A 156 -28.81 -50.63 14.79
C ASP A 156 -28.91 -51.86 15.70
N GLU A 157 -29.94 -51.89 16.50
CA GLU A 157 -30.44 -53.18 16.99
C GLU A 157 -31.91 -53.02 17.41
N LEU A 158 -32.79 -53.51 16.57
CA LEU A 158 -34.13 -54.03 16.88
C LEU A 158 -35.08 -53.74 15.68
N CYS A 159 -35.25 -54.75 14.84
CA CYS A 159 -36.51 -55.17 14.21
C CYS A 159 -36.24 -56.10 12.99
N TYR A 160 -35.75 -57.28 13.28
CA TYR A 160 -35.91 -58.38 12.37
C TYR A 160 -36.52 -59.56 13.15
N ARG A 161 -37.78 -59.39 13.51
CA ARG A 161 -38.64 -60.51 13.89
C ARG A 161 -40.10 -60.13 13.68
N ASP A 162 -40.80 -61.06 12.95
CA ASP A 162 -42.20 -61.05 12.72
C ASP A 162 -42.72 -60.53 11.37
N TYR A 163 -42.43 -61.28 10.32
CA TYR A 163 -43.38 -61.42 9.20
C TYR A 163 -43.03 -62.68 8.42
N ILE A 164 -43.24 -63.84 9.08
CA ILE A 164 -43.56 -65.12 8.36
C ILE A 164 -44.57 -65.89 9.22
N SER A 165 -45.82 -65.74 8.92
CA SER A 165 -46.84 -66.73 9.08
C SER A 165 -48.23 -66.15 8.75
N CYS A 166 -48.71 -66.48 7.64
CA CYS A 166 -50.01 -66.83 7.08
C CYS A 166 -50.10 -66.37 5.63
#